data_606352822390250a2c4a37c113a00ecb
#
_entry.id   606352822390250a2c4a37c113a00ecb
#
_cell.length_a   1.000
_cell.length_b   1.000
_cell.length_c   1.000
_cell.angle_alpha   90.00
_cell.angle_beta   90.00
_cell.angle_gamma   90.00
#
_symmetry.space_group_name_H-M   'P 1'
#
loop_
_entity.id
_entity.type
_entity.pdbx_description
1 polymer ?
#
loop_
_entity_poly.entity_id
_entity_poly.type
_entity_poly.pdbx_seq_one_letter_code
_entity_poly.pdbx_strand_id
1 'polypeptide(L)'
;IYSIKNNSTSSTGEEEFNYDINLNGNEPNHDFSNDPRIDWLTKILKDNELEKFLLICRTQAKTAEIENSLRDRINIKTAVFHEELNLVQRDRNAAWFADQDGARLLICSEIGSEGRNFQFCHHLILFDLPINPELIEQRIGRLDRIGQINDIRIHIPTIENSQRERLAKWQHYG
;
A
#
# COMPACT_ATOMS: atom_id res chain seq x y z
N ILE A 1 -9.97 -5.52 -7.53
CA ILE A 1 -10.53 -5.36 -6.16
C ILE A 1 -10.56 -6.72 -5.51
N TYR A 2 -10.00 -6.86 -4.32
CA TYR A 2 -9.99 -8.10 -3.54
C TYR A 2 -10.84 -7.92 -2.29
N SER A 3 -11.96 -8.63 -2.22
CA SER A 3 -12.86 -8.61 -1.06
C SER A 3 -12.45 -9.72 -0.09
N ILE A 4 -12.15 -9.37 1.14
CA ILE A 4 -11.64 -10.28 2.16
C ILE A 4 -12.72 -10.49 3.21
N LYS A 5 -13.06 -11.76 3.50
CA LYS A 5 -14.04 -12.09 4.55
C LYS A 5 -13.50 -11.69 5.91
N ASN A 6 -14.29 -10.93 6.63
CA ASN A 6 -13.99 -10.56 8.01
C ASN A 6 -14.49 -11.68 8.93
N ASN A 7 -13.59 -12.48 9.49
CA ASN A 7 -13.93 -13.53 10.44
C ASN A 7 -13.97 -13.01 11.90
N SER A 8 -13.69 -11.72 12.12
CA SER A 8 -13.74 -11.09 13.44
C SER A 8 -14.86 -10.04 13.49
N THR A 9 -15.68 -10.08 14.50
CA THR A 9 -16.76 -9.13 14.79
C THR A 9 -16.26 -7.81 15.40
N SER A 10 -15.04 -7.38 15.13
CA SER A 10 -14.50 -6.13 15.63
C SER A 10 -14.71 -4.98 14.65
N SER A 11 -15.12 -3.84 15.18
CA SER A 11 -15.56 -2.58 14.58
C SER A 11 -14.52 -1.81 13.73
N THR A 12 -13.43 -2.45 13.33
CA THR A 12 -12.28 -1.79 12.67
C THR A 12 -12.58 -1.14 11.32
N GLY A 13 -13.61 -1.60 10.59
CA GLY A 13 -13.92 -1.06 9.26
C GLY A 13 -14.60 0.32 9.25
N GLU A 14 -15.37 0.65 10.29
CA GLU A 14 -16.04 1.96 10.41
C GLU A 14 -15.11 3.01 11.03
N GLU A 15 -14.23 2.59 11.94
CA GLU A 15 -13.24 3.48 12.54
C GLU A 15 -12.24 4.00 11.49
N GLU A 16 -11.73 3.14 10.59
CA GLU A 16 -10.78 3.55 9.55
C GLU A 16 -11.34 4.60 8.57
N PHE A 17 -12.63 4.56 8.23
CA PHE A 17 -13.25 5.55 7.35
C PHE A 17 -13.41 6.91 8.04
N ASN A 18 -13.75 6.92 9.32
CA ASN A 18 -13.85 8.16 10.11
C ASN A 18 -12.50 8.84 10.29
N TYR A 19 -11.38 8.10 10.28
CA TYR A 19 -10.02 8.67 10.33
C TYR A 19 -9.62 9.37 9.03
N ASP A 20 -10.13 8.94 7.87
CA ASP A 20 -9.88 9.64 6.61
C ASP A 20 -10.49 11.05 6.58
N ILE A 21 -11.45 11.34 7.47
CA ILE A 21 -12.10 12.66 7.60
C ILE A 21 -11.42 13.53 8.68
N ASN A 22 -10.74 12.94 9.68
CA ASN A 22 -10.05 13.68 10.73
C ASN A 22 -8.66 14.14 10.27
N LEU A 23 -8.57 15.38 9.81
CA LEU A 23 -7.35 16.07 9.40
C LEU A 23 -6.42 16.46 10.56
N ASN A 24 -6.75 16.10 11.81
CA ASN A 24 -5.98 16.45 13.01
C ASN A 24 -5.07 15.31 13.44
N GLY A 25 -3.94 15.19 12.84
CA GLY A 25 -2.60 14.70 13.23
C GLY A 25 -2.35 13.60 14.28
N ASN A 26 -3.33 13.10 15.01
CA ASN A 26 -3.20 12.01 15.98
C ASN A 26 -3.90 10.75 15.45
N GLU A 27 -3.21 9.99 14.59
CA GLU A 27 -3.69 8.65 14.25
C GLU A 27 -3.43 7.69 15.41
N PRO A 28 -4.41 6.84 15.76
CA PRO A 28 -4.18 5.79 16.74
C PRO A 28 -3.16 4.79 16.22
N ASN A 29 -2.48 4.14 17.14
CA ASN A 29 -1.57 3.05 16.83
C ASN A 29 -2.35 1.93 16.14
N HIS A 30 -2.09 1.68 14.87
CA HIS A 30 -2.75 0.62 14.12
C HIS A 30 -2.07 -0.72 14.42
N ASP A 31 -2.76 -1.63 15.08
CA ASP A 31 -2.30 -3.01 15.22
C ASP A 31 -2.78 -3.86 14.04
N PHE A 32 -1.88 -4.12 13.12
CA PHE A 32 -2.13 -4.99 11.96
C PHE A 32 -1.83 -6.48 12.22
N SER A 33 -1.52 -6.87 13.46
CA SER A 33 -1.14 -8.26 13.77
C SER A 33 -2.23 -9.28 13.43
N ASN A 34 -3.50 -8.88 13.50
CA ASN A 34 -4.66 -9.73 13.15
C ASN A 34 -5.46 -9.18 11.95
N ASP A 35 -4.90 -8.26 11.16
CA ASP A 35 -5.60 -7.69 10.02
C ASP A 35 -5.59 -8.67 8.83
N PRO A 36 -6.76 -9.11 8.32
CA PRO A 36 -6.85 -10.04 7.21
C PRO A 36 -6.24 -9.49 5.91
N ARG A 37 -6.06 -8.18 5.79
CA ARG A 37 -5.36 -7.56 4.64
C ARG A 37 -3.87 -7.91 4.64
N ILE A 38 -3.26 -8.10 5.82
CA ILE A 38 -1.85 -8.55 5.91
C ILE A 38 -1.72 -10.02 5.50
N ASP A 39 -2.69 -10.86 5.85
CA ASP A 39 -2.70 -12.27 5.40
C ASP A 39 -2.84 -12.35 3.88
N TRP A 40 -3.74 -11.53 3.31
CA TRP A 40 -3.88 -11.39 1.87
C TRP A 40 -2.58 -10.88 1.22
N LEU A 41 -1.96 -9.83 1.80
CA LEU A 41 -0.71 -9.26 1.32
C LEU A 41 0.42 -10.31 1.34
N THR A 42 0.52 -11.07 2.43
CA THR A 42 1.47 -12.18 2.55
C THR A 42 1.27 -13.21 1.45
N LYS A 43 0.02 -13.56 1.15
CA LYS A 43 -0.33 -14.53 0.11
C LYS A 43 0.05 -14.01 -1.28
N ILE A 44 -0.34 -12.80 -1.66
CA ILE A 44 -0.04 -12.26 -3.01
C ILE A 44 1.46 -12.15 -3.25
N LEU A 45 2.24 -11.80 -2.22
CA LEU A 45 3.69 -11.73 -2.29
C LEU A 45 4.35 -13.12 -2.45
N LYS A 46 3.77 -14.16 -1.84
CA LYS A 46 4.22 -15.56 -2.02
C LYS A 46 3.85 -16.10 -3.40
N ASP A 47 2.64 -15.82 -3.86
CA ASP A 47 2.15 -16.32 -5.15
C ASP A 47 2.87 -15.67 -6.36
N ASN A 48 3.58 -14.55 -6.15
CA ASN A 48 4.28 -13.78 -7.18
C ASN A 48 5.74 -13.48 -6.78
N GLU A 49 6.53 -14.53 -6.56
CA GLU A 49 7.88 -14.43 -5.98
C GLU A 49 8.89 -13.63 -6.80
N LEU A 50 8.70 -13.51 -8.10
CA LEU A 50 9.61 -12.79 -9.01
C LEU A 50 9.20 -11.33 -9.23
N GLU A 51 8.03 -10.94 -8.77
CA GLU A 51 7.46 -9.62 -9.02
C GLU A 51 7.82 -8.61 -7.92
N LYS A 52 7.90 -7.33 -8.33
CA LYS A 52 8.06 -6.19 -7.43
C LYS A 52 6.72 -5.51 -7.19
N PHE A 53 6.51 -5.08 -5.95
CA PHE A 53 5.27 -4.44 -5.53
C PHE A 53 5.54 -3.07 -4.91
N LEU A 54 4.81 -2.06 -5.36
CA LEU A 54 4.71 -0.77 -4.68
C LEU A 54 3.44 -0.76 -3.84
N LEU A 55 3.55 -0.61 -2.53
CA LEU A 55 2.42 -0.44 -1.63
C LEU A 55 2.38 1.00 -1.17
N ILE A 56 1.23 1.64 -1.32
CA ILE A 56 0.98 2.99 -0.82
C ILE A 56 -0.07 2.93 0.29
N CYS A 57 0.29 3.43 1.46
CA CYS A 57 -0.60 3.66 2.59
C CYS A 57 -0.59 5.15 2.94
N ARG A 58 -1.52 5.56 3.82
CA ARG A 58 -1.76 6.98 4.09
C ARG A 58 -0.61 7.64 4.85
N THR A 59 -0.12 7.00 5.89
CA THR A 59 0.81 7.63 6.84
C THR A 59 2.09 6.84 7.05
N GLN A 60 3.08 7.53 7.57
CA GLN A 60 4.36 6.97 7.95
C GLN A 60 4.20 5.91 9.06
N ALA A 61 3.36 6.14 10.07
CA ALA A 61 3.09 5.17 11.13
C ALA A 61 2.59 3.83 10.56
N LYS A 62 1.68 3.86 9.58
CA LYS A 62 1.20 2.65 8.90
C LYS A 62 2.30 1.92 8.13
N THR A 63 3.27 2.64 7.54
CA THR A 63 4.38 1.96 6.83
C THR A 63 5.16 1.06 7.77
N ALA A 64 5.48 1.54 8.96
CA ALA A 64 6.23 0.79 9.96
C ALA A 64 5.44 -0.42 10.49
N GLU A 65 4.15 -0.23 10.79
CA GLU A 65 3.29 -1.30 11.31
C GLU A 65 3.02 -2.40 10.28
N ILE A 66 2.82 -2.04 9.01
CA ILE A 66 2.69 -3.01 7.91
C ILE A 66 4.01 -3.79 7.74
N GLU A 67 5.16 -3.11 7.75
CA GLU A 67 6.46 -3.76 7.65
C GLU A 67 6.69 -4.75 8.79
N ASN A 68 6.43 -4.34 10.03
CA ASN A 68 6.56 -5.20 11.21
C ASN A 68 5.65 -6.43 11.12
N SER A 69 4.38 -6.22 10.79
CA SER A 69 3.40 -7.31 10.66
C SER A 69 3.73 -8.30 9.54
N LEU A 70 4.37 -7.85 8.46
CA LEU A 70 4.85 -8.72 7.39
C LEU A 70 6.11 -9.51 7.79
N ARG A 71 7.02 -8.89 8.52
CA ARG A 71 8.28 -9.52 8.96
C ARG A 71 8.03 -10.79 9.75
N ASP A 72 6.96 -10.85 10.53
CA ASP A 72 6.57 -12.01 11.32
C ASP A 72 5.96 -13.15 10.48
N ARG A 73 5.52 -12.85 9.23
CA ARG A 73 4.78 -13.79 8.37
C ARG A 73 5.54 -14.29 7.15
N ILE A 74 6.47 -13.48 6.64
CA ILE A 74 7.19 -13.78 5.40
C ILE A 74 8.60 -13.18 5.43
N ASN A 75 9.57 -13.97 4.99
CA ASN A 75 10.93 -13.48 4.77
C ASN A 75 11.03 -12.88 3.36
N ILE A 76 10.80 -11.57 3.25
CA ILE A 76 10.87 -10.82 2.00
C ILE A 76 11.72 -9.56 2.19
N LYS A 77 12.51 -9.22 1.18
CA LYS A 77 13.26 -7.96 1.15
C LYS A 77 12.29 -6.78 0.99
N THR A 78 12.10 -6.02 2.05
CA THR A 78 11.18 -4.88 2.11
C THR A 78 11.96 -3.60 2.33
N ALA A 79 11.64 -2.56 1.56
CA ALA A 79 12.11 -1.20 1.77
C ALA A 79 10.93 -0.31 2.18
N VAL A 80 11.21 0.70 2.99
CA VAL A 80 10.22 1.72 3.39
C VAL A 80 10.58 3.08 2.82
N PHE A 81 9.58 3.91 2.54
CA PHE A 81 9.76 5.22 1.95
C PHE A 81 8.71 6.20 2.50
N HIS A 82 9.14 7.07 3.41
CA HIS A 82 8.26 8.03 4.06
C HIS A 82 8.98 9.36 4.35
N GLU A 83 8.24 10.37 4.72
CA GLU A 83 8.68 11.76 4.88
C GLU A 83 9.75 11.98 5.97
N GLU A 84 9.78 11.16 7.01
CA GLU A 84 10.76 11.26 8.09
C GLU A 84 12.16 10.72 7.71
N LEU A 85 12.25 9.91 6.64
CA LEU A 85 13.54 9.49 6.13
C LEU A 85 14.28 10.69 5.52
N ASN A 86 15.57 10.81 5.81
CA ASN A 86 16.39 11.80 5.13
C ASN A 86 16.57 11.46 3.64
N LEU A 87 17.01 12.45 2.85
CA LEU A 87 17.13 12.30 1.39
C LEU A 87 18.01 11.12 0.98
N VAL A 88 19.14 10.93 1.67
CA VAL A 88 20.09 9.84 1.39
C VAL A 88 19.45 8.48 1.64
N GLN A 89 18.71 8.34 2.73
CA GLN A 89 17.98 7.09 3.04
C GLN A 89 16.91 6.81 1.99
N ARG A 90 16.12 7.82 1.59
CA ARG A 90 15.12 7.69 0.53
C ARG A 90 15.74 7.24 -0.79
N ASP A 91 16.82 7.90 -1.21
CA ASP A 91 17.51 7.57 -2.46
C ASP A 91 18.09 6.17 -2.43
N ARG A 92 18.68 5.75 -1.30
CA ARG A 92 19.19 4.39 -1.12
C ARG A 92 18.07 3.35 -1.18
N ASN A 93 16.96 3.59 -0.50
CA ASN A 93 15.82 2.65 -0.48
C ASN A 93 15.14 2.54 -1.86
N ALA A 94 15.02 3.67 -2.57
CA ALA A 94 14.51 3.68 -3.94
C ALA A 94 15.45 2.94 -4.91
N ALA A 95 16.76 3.16 -4.81
CA ALA A 95 17.75 2.46 -5.61
C ALA A 95 17.76 0.96 -5.31
N TRP A 96 17.65 0.57 -4.04
CA TRP A 96 17.55 -0.84 -3.64
C TRP A 96 16.26 -1.50 -4.15
N PHE A 97 15.14 -0.77 -4.19
CA PHE A 97 13.91 -1.28 -4.80
C PHE A 97 14.03 -1.39 -6.33
N ALA A 98 14.80 -0.51 -6.98
CA ALA A 98 15.04 -0.60 -8.42
C ALA A 98 15.99 -1.74 -8.83
N ASP A 99 16.89 -2.15 -7.93
CA ASP A 99 17.83 -3.25 -8.17
C ASP A 99 17.09 -4.58 -8.33
N GLN A 100 17.43 -5.36 -9.35
CA GLN A 100 16.81 -6.65 -9.65
C GLN A 100 16.86 -7.61 -8.46
N ASP A 101 17.99 -7.68 -7.77
CA ASP A 101 18.20 -8.51 -6.58
C ASP A 101 17.86 -7.78 -5.26
N GLY A 102 17.32 -6.57 -5.35
CA GLY A 102 17.02 -5.71 -4.22
C GLY A 102 15.68 -6.01 -3.54
N ALA A 103 15.08 -4.96 -2.96
CA ALA A 103 13.79 -5.09 -2.32
C ALA A 103 12.70 -5.49 -3.32
N ARG A 104 11.81 -6.40 -2.90
CA ARG A 104 10.65 -6.84 -3.69
C ARG A 104 9.39 -6.05 -3.35
N LEU A 105 9.32 -5.53 -2.14
CA LEU A 105 8.23 -4.69 -1.68
C LEU A 105 8.78 -3.33 -1.26
N LEU A 106 8.20 -2.25 -1.79
CA LEU A 106 8.42 -0.90 -1.30
C LEU A 106 7.14 -0.41 -0.65
N ILE A 107 7.18 -0.12 0.65
CA ILE A 107 6.05 0.43 1.41
C ILE A 107 6.23 1.94 1.51
N CYS A 108 5.31 2.71 0.92
CA CYS A 108 5.37 4.16 0.89
C CYS A 108 4.23 4.79 1.69
N SER A 109 4.53 5.87 2.40
CA SER A 109 3.50 6.83 2.81
C SER A 109 3.06 7.69 1.61
N GLU A 110 1.89 8.31 1.71
CA GLU A 110 1.37 9.23 0.67
C GLU A 110 2.40 10.32 0.32
N ILE A 111 2.84 11.06 1.33
CA ILE A 111 3.79 12.16 1.18
C ILE A 111 5.16 11.63 0.72
N GLY A 112 5.62 10.52 1.30
CA GLY A 112 6.91 9.94 0.96
C GLY A 112 7.02 9.58 -0.52
N SER A 113 5.96 9.07 -1.14
CA SER A 113 5.93 8.64 -2.54
C SER A 113 5.88 9.80 -3.53
N GLU A 114 5.61 11.02 -3.11
CA GLU A 114 5.40 12.18 -3.97
C GLU A 114 6.64 12.51 -4.84
N GLY A 115 6.41 12.80 -6.13
CA GLY A 115 7.46 13.17 -7.08
C GLY A 115 8.38 12.03 -7.53
N ARG A 116 8.22 10.80 -7.05
CA ARG A 116 9.04 9.65 -7.43
C ARG A 116 8.47 8.88 -8.62
N ASN A 117 9.36 8.18 -9.32
CA ASN A 117 9.05 7.36 -10.49
C ASN A 117 9.49 5.92 -10.24
N PHE A 118 8.55 4.98 -10.39
CA PHE A 118 8.76 3.53 -10.19
C PHE A 118 8.31 2.73 -11.42
N GLN A 119 8.54 3.25 -12.63
CA GLN A 119 8.11 2.62 -13.90
C GLN A 119 8.64 1.20 -14.15
N PHE A 120 9.64 0.75 -13.41
CA PHE A 120 10.15 -0.63 -13.46
C PHE A 120 9.26 -1.62 -12.67
N CYS A 121 8.32 -1.11 -11.88
CA CYS A 121 7.33 -1.88 -11.14
C CYS A 121 5.97 -1.73 -11.82
N HIS A 122 5.20 -2.80 -11.90
CA HIS A 122 3.86 -2.76 -12.51
C HIS A 122 2.76 -3.29 -11.58
N HIS A 123 3.08 -3.63 -10.34
CA HIS A 123 2.11 -3.97 -9.30
C HIS A 123 1.99 -2.83 -8.28
N LEU A 124 0.81 -2.22 -8.22
CA LEU A 124 0.46 -1.19 -7.25
C LEU A 124 -0.55 -1.73 -6.24
N ILE A 125 -0.23 -1.65 -4.96
CA ILE A 125 -1.15 -1.98 -3.86
C ILE A 125 -1.61 -0.66 -3.22
N LEU A 126 -2.89 -0.36 -3.32
CA LEU A 126 -3.53 0.74 -2.62
C LEU A 126 -4.07 0.21 -1.28
N PHE A 127 -3.20 0.19 -0.25
CA PHE A 127 -3.57 -0.32 1.07
C PHE A 127 -4.63 0.56 1.73
N ASP A 128 -4.50 1.87 1.56
CA ASP A 128 -5.52 2.86 1.85
C ASP A 128 -6.03 3.44 0.53
N LEU A 129 -7.34 3.29 0.27
CA LEU A 129 -7.97 3.85 -0.91
C LEU A 129 -8.40 5.30 -0.61
N PRO A 130 -7.86 6.30 -1.33
CA PRO A 130 -8.29 7.68 -1.14
C PRO A 130 -9.70 7.91 -1.66
N ILE A 131 -10.42 8.82 -1.03
CA ILE A 131 -11.76 9.24 -1.49
C ILE A 131 -11.65 10.09 -2.75
N ASN A 132 -10.60 10.92 -2.84
CA ASN A 132 -10.36 11.77 -4.01
C ASN A 132 -9.80 10.95 -5.19
N PRO A 133 -10.51 10.86 -6.33
CA PRO A 133 -10.05 10.14 -7.52
C PRO A 133 -8.72 10.68 -8.07
N GLU A 134 -8.44 11.98 -7.96
CA GLU A 134 -7.19 12.58 -8.42
C GLU A 134 -5.97 11.99 -7.72
N LEU A 135 -6.09 11.63 -6.43
CA LEU A 135 -5.02 10.97 -5.70
C LEU A 135 -4.76 9.55 -6.23
N ILE A 136 -5.80 8.85 -6.68
CA ILE A 136 -5.66 7.53 -7.29
C ILE A 136 -4.87 7.65 -8.60
N GLU A 137 -5.25 8.60 -9.45
CA GLU A 137 -4.54 8.88 -10.70
C GLU A 137 -3.07 9.27 -10.44
N GLN A 138 -2.81 10.08 -9.43
CA GLN A 138 -1.45 10.42 -9.03
C GLN A 138 -0.64 9.19 -8.55
N ARG A 139 -1.26 8.27 -7.80
CA ARG A 139 -0.61 7.04 -7.35
C ARG A 139 -0.33 6.10 -8.52
N ILE A 140 -1.27 5.94 -9.45
CA ILE A 140 -1.08 5.15 -10.68
C ILE A 140 0.06 5.77 -11.50
N GLY A 141 0.07 7.09 -11.67
CA GLY A 141 1.11 7.82 -12.39
C GLY A 141 2.53 7.70 -11.82
N ARG A 142 2.73 7.05 -10.65
CA ARG A 142 4.07 6.67 -10.16
C ARG A 142 4.68 5.54 -10.97
N LEU A 143 3.84 4.66 -11.53
CA LEU A 143 4.23 3.47 -12.29
C LEU A 143 3.96 3.68 -13.79
N ASP A 144 2.82 4.32 -14.11
CA ASP A 144 2.41 4.60 -15.50
C ASP A 144 3.17 5.82 -16.05
N ARG A 145 4.31 5.54 -16.66
CA ARG A 145 5.21 6.54 -17.23
C ARG A 145 5.69 6.10 -18.60
N ILE A 146 6.22 7.06 -19.38
CA ILE A 146 6.88 6.79 -20.64
C ILE A 146 8.01 5.77 -20.40
N GLY A 147 7.93 4.62 -21.06
CA GLY A 147 8.85 3.50 -20.90
C GLY A 147 8.29 2.33 -20.06
N GLN A 148 7.10 2.44 -19.49
CA GLN A 148 6.38 1.29 -18.97
C GLN A 148 5.92 0.39 -20.11
N ILE A 149 6.30 -0.87 -20.06
CA ILE A 149 6.01 -1.87 -21.10
C ILE A 149 4.98 -2.91 -20.66
N ASN A 150 4.66 -2.92 -19.34
CA ASN A 150 3.71 -3.86 -18.75
C ASN A 150 2.41 -3.15 -18.37
N ASP A 151 1.31 -3.88 -18.38
CA ASP A 151 0.04 -3.40 -17.83
C ASP A 151 0.15 -3.20 -16.33
N ILE A 152 -0.27 -2.04 -15.84
CA ILE A 152 -0.30 -1.75 -14.41
C ILE A 152 -1.42 -2.56 -13.75
N ARG A 153 -1.05 -3.36 -12.75
CA ARG A 153 -1.97 -4.17 -11.95
C ARG A 153 -2.22 -3.49 -10.61
N ILE A 154 -3.45 -3.02 -10.42
CA ILE A 154 -3.87 -2.32 -9.20
C ILE A 154 -4.57 -3.31 -8.26
N HIS A 155 -4.07 -3.40 -7.05
CA HIS A 155 -4.58 -4.28 -6.00
C HIS A 155 -5.16 -3.43 -4.87
N ILE A 156 -6.43 -3.64 -4.55
CA ILE A 156 -7.14 -2.92 -3.49
C ILE A 156 -7.70 -3.95 -2.51
N PRO A 157 -7.01 -4.19 -1.37
CA PRO A 157 -7.54 -5.06 -0.33
C PRO A 157 -8.65 -4.35 0.43
N THR A 158 -9.86 -4.90 0.38
CA THR A 158 -11.02 -4.40 1.12
C THR A 158 -11.59 -5.48 2.01
N ILE A 159 -12.16 -5.10 3.15
CA ILE A 159 -12.91 -6.01 4.01
C ILE A 159 -14.36 -6.06 3.51
N GLU A 160 -14.94 -7.26 3.40
CA GLU A 160 -16.32 -7.45 2.96
C GLU A 160 -17.30 -6.63 3.81
N ASN A 161 -18.28 -6.02 3.17
CA ASN A 161 -19.31 -5.14 3.74
C ASN A 161 -18.76 -3.83 4.37
N SER A 162 -17.49 -3.52 4.18
CA SER A 162 -16.92 -2.24 4.60
C SER A 162 -17.34 -1.09 3.68
N GLN A 163 -17.25 0.14 4.18
CA GLN A 163 -17.46 1.33 3.35
C GLN A 163 -16.42 1.45 2.24
N ARG A 164 -15.18 0.98 2.48
CA ARG A 164 -14.10 0.96 1.48
C ARG A 164 -14.40 0.01 0.33
N GLU A 165 -15.03 -1.13 0.59
CA GLU A 165 -15.47 -2.02 -0.49
C GLU A 165 -16.49 -1.32 -1.40
N ARG A 166 -17.43 -0.58 -0.83
CA ARG A 166 -18.42 0.20 -1.59
C ARG A 166 -17.76 1.30 -2.41
N LEU A 167 -16.80 2.03 -1.82
CA LEU A 167 -16.03 3.06 -2.51
C LEU A 167 -15.20 2.47 -3.65
N ALA A 168 -14.50 1.36 -3.41
CA ALA A 168 -13.70 0.68 -4.43
C ALA A 168 -14.54 0.19 -5.61
N LYS A 169 -15.72 -0.36 -5.34
CA LYS A 169 -16.69 -0.76 -6.38
C LYS A 169 -17.19 0.44 -7.16
N TRP A 170 -17.54 1.53 -6.48
CA TRP A 170 -18.00 2.76 -7.14
C TRP A 170 -16.92 3.35 -8.06
N GLN A 171 -15.68 3.44 -7.61
CA GLN A 171 -14.57 3.98 -8.41
C GLN A 171 -14.15 3.06 -9.58
N HIS A 172 -14.49 1.78 -9.52
CA HIS A 172 -14.20 0.84 -10.59
C HIS A 172 -15.27 0.82 -11.69
N TYR A 173 -16.52 1.10 -11.35
CA TYR A 173 -17.68 1.02 -12.26
C TYR A 173 -18.28 2.39 -12.62
N GLY A 174 -17.85 3.49 -11.98
CA GLY A 174 -18.28 4.86 -12.28
C GLY A 174 -17.42 5.47 -13.35
#